data_8e6e20cc0bcd145a562da292a002b41d
#
_entry.id   8e6e20cc0bcd145a562da292a002b41d
#
_cell.length_a   1.000
_cell.length_b   1.000
_cell.length_c   1.000
_cell.angle_alpha   90.00
_cell.angle_beta   90.00
_cell.angle_gamma   90.00
#
_symmetry.space_group_name_H-M   'P 1'
#
loop_
_entity.id
_entity.type
_entity.pdbx_description
1 polymer ?
#
loop_
_entity_poly.entity_id
_entity_poly.type
_entity_poly.pdbx_seq_one_letter_code
_entity_poly.pdbx_strand_id
1 'polypeptide(L)'
;MTEQLLVAIAAESIREDLVDALISLESVSGFSLATIDGYSRSHSEYDLKEQVAGYRRLCRLEVLHRPDQQATLLQALQAVCEASPVRYWITPVTEGGHLGGTSPI
;
A
#
# COMPACT_ATOMS: atom_id res chain seq x y z
N MET A 1 -19.88 0.81 -11.64
CA MET A 1 -18.53 1.31 -11.84
C MET A 1 -17.55 0.29 -11.30
N THR A 2 -16.58 -0.07 -12.11
CA THR A 2 -15.58 -1.06 -11.69
C THR A 2 -14.59 -0.44 -10.72
N GLU A 3 -14.17 -1.25 -9.76
CA GLU A 3 -13.16 -0.83 -8.81
C GLU A 3 -11.76 -1.02 -9.39
N GLN A 4 -10.81 -0.38 -8.74
CA GLN A 4 -9.40 -0.52 -9.04
C GLN A 4 -8.67 -0.95 -7.77
N LEU A 5 -7.53 -1.60 -7.93
CA LEU A 5 -6.68 -1.98 -6.81
C LEU A 5 -5.39 -1.18 -6.86
N LEU A 6 -5.17 -0.37 -5.84
CA LEU A 6 -3.88 0.25 -5.63
C LEU A 6 -3.02 -0.70 -4.81
N VAL A 7 -1.80 -0.94 -5.28
CA VAL A 7 -0.79 -1.67 -4.52
C VAL A 7 0.38 -0.71 -4.32
N ALA A 8 0.85 -0.60 -3.09
CA ALA A 8 2.00 0.24 -2.77
C ALA A 8 3.00 -0.55 -1.92
N ILE A 9 4.27 -0.37 -2.23
CA ILE A 9 5.37 -1.02 -1.52
C ILE A 9 6.17 0.08 -0.85
N ALA A 10 6.26 0.03 0.46
CA ALA A 10 6.87 1.07 1.27
C ALA A 10 7.80 0.48 2.32
N ALA A 11 8.68 1.33 2.85
CA ALA A 11 9.51 0.93 3.98
C ALA A 11 8.63 0.66 5.20
N GLU A 12 8.97 -0.36 5.97
CA GLU A 12 8.21 -0.72 7.17
C GLU A 12 8.17 0.44 8.16
N SER A 13 9.17 1.32 8.14
CA SER A 13 9.25 2.45 9.05
C SER A 13 8.13 3.47 8.90
N ILE A 14 7.47 3.53 7.74
CA ILE A 14 6.36 4.48 7.53
C ILE A 14 4.99 3.81 7.61
N ARG A 15 4.95 2.56 8.05
CA ARG A 15 3.70 1.79 8.12
C ARG A 15 2.61 2.51 8.89
N GLU A 16 2.93 3.00 10.09
CA GLU A 16 1.94 3.66 10.93
C GLU A 16 1.43 4.96 10.31
N ASP A 17 2.31 5.70 9.64
CA ASP A 17 1.91 6.93 8.97
C ASP A 17 0.95 6.63 7.81
N LEU A 18 1.18 5.52 7.09
CA LEU A 18 0.26 5.09 6.03
C LEU A 18 -1.10 4.71 6.60
N VAL A 19 -1.13 3.96 7.70
CA VAL A 19 -2.37 3.57 8.36
C VAL A 19 -3.15 4.80 8.79
N ASP A 20 -2.48 5.75 9.45
CA ASP A 20 -3.14 6.97 9.93
C ASP A 20 -3.72 7.79 8.77
N ALA A 21 -2.98 7.91 7.67
CA ALA A 21 -3.45 8.66 6.51
C ALA A 21 -4.71 8.02 5.90
N LEU A 22 -4.71 6.69 5.79
CA LEU A 22 -5.84 5.98 5.18
C LEU A 22 -7.06 5.93 6.08
N ILE A 23 -6.87 5.78 7.38
CA ILE A 23 -7.99 5.80 8.33
C ILE A 23 -8.68 7.16 8.31
N SER A 24 -7.92 8.22 8.06
CA SER A 24 -8.47 9.58 8.00
C SER A 24 -9.30 9.85 6.73
N LEU A 25 -9.21 8.97 5.73
CA LEU A 25 -9.93 9.13 4.48
C LEU A 25 -11.27 8.40 4.55
N GLU A 26 -12.35 9.15 4.69
CA GLU A 26 -13.69 8.57 4.76
C GLU A 26 -14.09 7.85 3.47
N SER A 27 -13.51 8.24 2.35
CA SER A 27 -13.81 7.63 1.06
C SER A 27 -13.22 6.22 0.91
N VAL A 28 -12.29 5.84 1.77
CA VAL A 28 -11.68 4.50 1.75
C VAL A 28 -12.45 3.62 2.70
N SER A 29 -13.11 2.59 2.16
CA SER A 29 -13.91 1.66 2.98
C SER A 29 -13.05 0.64 3.73
N GLY A 30 -11.86 0.35 3.21
CA GLY A 30 -10.96 -0.59 3.85
C GLY A 30 -9.67 -0.76 3.07
N PHE A 31 -8.67 -1.28 3.75
CA PHE A 31 -7.38 -1.55 3.14
C PHE A 31 -6.69 -2.67 3.92
N SER A 32 -5.67 -3.26 3.34
CA SER A 32 -4.88 -4.28 4.02
C SER A 32 -3.40 -3.97 3.90
N LEU A 33 -2.65 -4.37 4.91
CA LEU A 33 -1.21 -4.24 4.97
C LEU A 33 -0.60 -5.57 5.33
N ALA A 34 0.51 -5.89 4.70
CA ALA A 34 1.29 -7.07 5.02
C ALA A 34 2.76 -6.69 5.07
N THR A 35 3.50 -7.32 5.97
CA THR A 35 4.95 -7.22 5.98
C THR A 35 5.49 -8.21 4.96
N ILE A 36 6.39 -7.75 4.10
CA ILE A 36 6.98 -8.59 3.06
C ILE A 36 8.50 -8.46 3.09
N ASP A 37 9.17 -9.44 2.51
CA ASP A 37 10.61 -9.40 2.30
C ASP A 37 10.86 -8.93 0.88
N GLY A 38 11.52 -7.78 0.74
CA GLY A 38 11.84 -7.22 -0.56
C GLY A 38 13.28 -7.52 -0.95
N TYR A 39 13.47 -7.93 -2.17
CA TYR A 39 14.79 -8.22 -2.71
C TYR A 39 15.10 -7.24 -3.84
N SER A 40 16.33 -6.74 -3.88
CA SER A 40 16.76 -5.78 -4.88
C SER A 40 18.17 -6.12 -5.32
N ARG A 41 18.51 -5.69 -6.54
CA ARG A 41 19.88 -5.82 -7.05
C ARG A 41 20.80 -4.76 -6.45
N SER A 42 20.25 -3.72 -5.83
CA SER A 42 21.01 -2.61 -5.27
C SER A 42 21.24 -2.77 -3.79
N HIS A 43 22.13 -3.71 -3.42
CA HIS A 43 22.45 -3.96 -2.02
C HIS A 43 23.01 -2.74 -1.29
N SER A 44 23.60 -1.81 -2.01
CA SER A 44 24.15 -0.59 -1.42
C SER A 44 23.08 0.32 -0.82
N GLU A 45 21.81 0.12 -1.18
CA GLU A 45 20.71 0.88 -0.63
C GLU A 45 20.17 0.30 0.67
N TYR A 46 20.65 -0.89 1.05
CA TYR A 46 20.24 -1.54 2.28
C TYR A 46 21.09 -1.03 3.45
N ASP A 47 20.54 -1.04 4.66
CA ASP A 47 21.35 -0.85 5.85
C ASP A 47 22.20 -2.11 6.08
N LEU A 48 23.09 -2.06 7.06
CA LEU A 48 24.03 -3.15 7.29
C LEU A 48 23.33 -4.48 7.59
N LYS A 49 22.26 -4.44 8.38
CA LYS A 49 21.50 -5.64 8.74
C LYS A 49 20.84 -6.24 7.51
N GLU A 50 20.26 -5.39 6.68
CA GLU A 50 19.58 -5.82 5.44
C GLU A 50 20.59 -6.39 4.44
N GLN A 51 21.77 -5.79 4.35
CA GLN A 51 22.82 -6.29 3.48
C GLN A 51 23.25 -7.71 3.85
N VAL A 52 23.35 -7.99 5.15
CA VAL A 52 23.68 -9.33 5.64
C VAL A 52 22.56 -10.31 5.34
N ALA A 53 21.32 -9.90 5.54
CA ALA A 53 20.16 -10.75 5.28
C ALA A 53 19.89 -10.96 3.79
N GLY A 54 20.33 -10.02 2.95
CA GLY A 54 20.09 -10.08 1.51
C GLY A 54 18.72 -9.61 1.08
N TYR A 55 17.94 -9.04 2.00
CA TYR A 55 16.62 -8.51 1.71
C TYR A 55 16.29 -7.33 2.63
N ARG A 56 15.28 -6.59 2.25
CA ARG A 56 14.75 -5.47 3.04
C ARG A 56 13.34 -5.80 3.51
N ARG A 57 13.05 -5.49 4.75
CA ARG A 57 11.70 -5.62 5.30
C ARG A 57 10.85 -4.43 4.84
N LEU A 58 9.77 -4.75 4.12
CA LEU A 58 8.88 -3.74 3.53
C LEU A 58 7.45 -4.04 3.94
N CYS A 59 6.56 -3.07 3.72
CA CYS A 59 5.14 -3.33 3.84
C CYS A 59 4.47 -3.19 2.48
N ARG A 60 3.47 -4.04 2.26
CA ARG A 60 2.64 -4.03 1.07
C ARG A 60 1.25 -3.57 1.44
N LEU A 61 0.83 -2.46 0.86
CA LEU A 61 -0.49 -1.88 1.05
C LEU A 61 -1.36 -2.23 -0.13
N GLU A 62 -2.62 -2.61 0.15
CA GLU A 62 -3.61 -2.84 -0.90
C GLU A 62 -4.88 -2.08 -0.56
N VAL A 63 -5.36 -1.28 -1.51
CA VAL A 63 -6.56 -0.47 -1.34
C VAL A 63 -7.46 -0.64 -2.56
N LEU A 64 -8.65 -1.20 -2.35
CA LEU A 64 -9.67 -1.19 -3.38
C LEU A 64 -10.36 0.17 -3.37
N HIS A 65 -10.53 0.76 -4.53
CA HIS A 65 -11.13 2.09 -4.64
C HIS A 65 -11.82 2.25 -6.00
N ARG A 66 -12.73 3.20 -6.06
CA ARG A 66 -13.34 3.55 -7.34
C ARG A 66 -12.44 4.55 -8.08
N PRO A 67 -12.53 4.60 -9.42
CA PRO A 67 -11.73 5.55 -10.18
C PRO A 67 -11.88 7.00 -9.75
N ASP A 68 -13.07 7.40 -9.29
CA ASP A 68 -13.30 8.77 -8.84
C ASP A 68 -12.64 9.08 -7.49
N GLN A 69 -12.17 8.08 -6.76
CA GLN A 69 -11.47 8.24 -5.49
C GLN A 69 -9.95 8.28 -5.64
N GLN A 70 -9.46 7.97 -6.84
CA GLN A 70 -8.03 7.78 -7.05
C GLN A 70 -7.21 9.02 -6.74
N ALA A 71 -7.63 10.19 -7.20
CA ALA A 71 -6.88 11.42 -6.98
C ALA A 71 -6.75 11.75 -5.50
N THR A 72 -7.84 11.61 -4.75
CA THR A 72 -7.83 11.87 -3.30
C THR A 72 -6.93 10.87 -2.56
N LEU A 73 -7.01 9.61 -2.96
CA LEU A 73 -6.17 8.55 -2.37
C LEU A 73 -4.69 8.82 -2.60
N LEU A 74 -4.31 9.12 -3.84
CA LEU A 74 -2.91 9.38 -4.16
C LEU A 74 -2.40 10.63 -3.48
N GLN A 75 -3.23 11.66 -3.36
CA GLN A 75 -2.85 12.89 -2.68
C GLN A 75 -2.55 12.64 -1.19
N ALA A 76 -3.38 11.84 -0.54
CA ALA A 76 -3.17 11.49 0.87
C ALA A 76 -1.88 10.70 1.06
N LEU A 77 -1.61 9.75 0.18
CA LEU A 77 -0.39 8.95 0.24
C LEU A 77 0.85 9.79 -0.06
N GLN A 78 0.75 10.72 -1.01
CA GLN A 78 1.87 11.59 -1.37
C GLN A 78 2.41 12.36 -0.17
N ALA A 79 1.52 12.83 0.70
CA ALA A 79 1.93 13.59 1.87
C ALA A 79 2.77 12.76 2.85
N VAL A 80 2.49 11.45 2.93
CA VAL A 80 3.24 10.53 3.80
C VAL A 80 4.57 10.13 3.17
N CYS A 81 4.64 10.12 1.84
CA CYS A 81 5.76 9.53 1.12
C CYS A 81 6.88 10.52 0.78
N GLU A 82 6.80 11.76 1.25
CA GLU A 82 7.78 12.78 0.89
C GLU A 82 9.20 12.42 1.31
N ALA A 83 9.38 11.85 2.50
CA ALA A 83 10.69 11.51 3.03
C ALA A 83 11.09 10.05 2.75
N SER A 84 10.18 9.23 2.27
CA SER A 84 10.44 7.82 2.05
C SER A 84 9.70 7.40 0.78
N PRO A 85 10.39 7.32 -0.35
CA PRO A 85 9.74 7.01 -1.62
C PRO A 85 8.99 5.68 -1.56
N VAL A 86 7.83 5.66 -2.21
CA VAL A 86 6.95 4.51 -2.25
C VAL A 86 6.69 4.17 -3.71
N ARG A 87 6.85 2.91 -4.05
CA ARG A 87 6.51 2.43 -5.38
C ARG A 87 5.06 1.97 -5.37
N TYR A 88 4.30 2.37 -6.36
CA TYR A 88 2.91 1.95 -6.43
C TYR A 88 2.50 1.65 -7.87
N TRP A 89 1.41 0.93 -7.99
CA TRP A 89 0.71 0.75 -9.27
C TRP A 89 -0.77 0.56 -8.99
N ILE A 90 -1.57 0.77 -10.03
CA ILE A 90 -3.02 0.62 -9.94
C ILE A 90 -3.44 -0.30 -11.08
N THR A 91 -4.23 -1.31 -10.75
CA THR A 91 -4.75 -2.25 -11.74
C THR A 91 -6.27 -2.23 -11.70
N PRO A 92 -6.92 -2.45 -12.85
CA PRO A 92 -8.37 -2.62 -12.84
C PRO A 92 -8.75 -3.94 -12.17
N VAL A 93 -9.89 -3.94 -11.50
CA VAL A 93 -10.50 -5.15 -10.94
C VAL A 93 -11.66 -5.51 -11.86
N THR A 94 -11.56 -6.64 -12.55
CA THR A 94 -12.57 -7.02 -13.52
C THR A 94 -13.87 -7.46 -12.85
N GLU A 95 -13.78 -8.00 -11.66
CA GLU A 95 -14.94 -8.40 -10.89
C GLU A 95 -14.57 -8.42 -9.42
N GLY A 96 -15.44 -7.93 -8.57
CA GLY A 96 -15.22 -7.95 -7.12
C GLY A 96 -16.53 -7.86 -6.38
N GLY A 97 -16.54 -8.38 -5.16
CA GLY A 97 -17.73 -8.38 -4.32
C GLY A 97 -17.52 -9.23 -3.09
N HIS A 98 -18.61 -9.59 -2.45
CA HIS A 98 -18.58 -10.43 -1.25
C HIS A 98 -19.26 -11.76 -1.55
N LEU A 99 -18.67 -12.81 -1.03
CA LEU A 99 -19.25 -14.14 -1.12
C LEU A 99 -19.71 -14.58 0.26
N GLY A 100 -20.96 -15.06 0.33
CA GLY A 100 -21.52 -15.60 1.57
C GLY A 100 -21.63 -14.57 2.68
N GLY A 101 -22.38 -14.92 3.72
CA GLY A 101 -22.49 -14.11 4.92
C GLY A 101 -23.13 -12.75 4.73
N THR A 102 -23.27 -12.04 5.85
CA THR A 102 -23.81 -10.68 5.87
C THR A 102 -22.80 -9.67 6.37
N SER A 103 -21.62 -10.11 6.79
CA SER A 103 -20.59 -9.26 7.36
C SER A 103 -19.60 -8.83 6.28
N PRO A 104 -19.36 -7.53 6.10
CA PRO A 104 -18.33 -7.08 5.19
C PRO A 104 -16.94 -7.34 5.77
N ILE A 105 -16.01 -7.60 4.91
CA ILE A 105 -14.60 -7.73 5.29
C ILE A 105 -13.81 -6.71 4.54
#